data_0b09656aa3f5b6f0a70d274188480fb8
#
_entry.id   0b09656aa3f5b6f0a70d274188480fb8
#
_cell.length_a   1.000
_cell.length_b   1.000
_cell.length_c   1.000
_cell.angle_alpha   90.00
_cell.angle_beta   90.00
_cell.angle_gamma   90.00
#
_symmetry.space_group_name_H-M   'P 1'
#
loop_
_entity.id
_entity.type
_entity.pdbx_description
1 polymer ?
#
loop_
_entity_poly.entity_id
_entity_poly.type
_entity_poly.pdbx_seq_one_letter_code
_entity_poly.pdbx_strand_id
1 'polypeptide(L)'
;MDSSADNYDANATIDDGSCMYSCADGEAQVDILITTDTYATETGFTLTDTDGGVYSIAFTSNENLQTVTTTFCVANGSDLTFVLTDSYGDGILNGGYEIYVCEESIQSDFNMGLFDAISYEFTASCGDIYGCTDADALNFDADATMDDGSCEYPCTALEAVVTISTGSFA
;
A
#
# COMPACT_ATOMS: atom_id res chain seq x y z
N MET A 1 -4.05 -19.24 6.88
CA MET A 1 -3.92 -19.52 8.35
C MET A 1 -2.59 -19.02 8.88
N ASP A 2 -2.27 -17.77 8.70
CA ASP A 2 -1.07 -17.11 9.24
C ASP A 2 -1.44 -16.27 10.46
N SER A 3 -0.78 -16.50 11.60
CA SER A 3 -1.05 -15.76 12.84
C SER A 3 -0.56 -14.31 12.81
N SER A 4 0.17 -13.92 11.78
CA SER A 4 0.59 -12.53 11.54
C SER A 4 -0.37 -11.76 10.64
N ALA A 5 -1.37 -12.42 10.06
CA ALA A 5 -2.38 -11.75 9.24
C ALA A 5 -3.36 -10.96 10.10
N ASP A 6 -3.80 -9.80 9.63
CA ASP A 6 -4.76 -8.92 10.33
C ASP A 6 -6.12 -9.56 10.52
N ASN A 7 -6.53 -10.39 9.57
CA ASN A 7 -7.78 -11.15 9.62
C ASN A 7 -7.60 -12.59 10.11
N TYR A 8 -6.55 -12.87 10.93
CA TYR A 8 -6.29 -14.19 11.45
C TYR A 8 -7.48 -14.76 12.23
N ASP A 9 -7.95 -15.92 11.82
CA ASP A 9 -8.94 -16.70 12.56
C ASP A 9 -8.28 -17.96 13.17
N ALA A 10 -8.16 -17.98 14.49
CA ALA A 10 -7.59 -19.10 15.24
C ALA A 10 -8.42 -20.39 15.14
N ASN A 11 -9.69 -20.32 14.70
CA ASN A 11 -10.58 -21.46 14.50
C ASN A 11 -10.55 -22.01 13.07
N ALA A 12 -9.92 -21.31 12.14
CA ALA A 12 -9.78 -21.78 10.76
C ALA A 12 -8.91 -23.05 10.73
N THR A 13 -9.38 -24.07 10.03
CA THR A 13 -8.70 -25.36 9.88
C THR A 13 -8.15 -25.58 8.50
N ILE A 14 -8.52 -24.74 7.54
CA ILE A 14 -8.08 -24.77 6.15
C ILE A 14 -7.71 -23.35 5.75
N ASP A 15 -6.55 -23.19 5.09
CA ASP A 15 -6.17 -21.92 4.48
C ASP A 15 -6.92 -21.74 3.17
N ASP A 16 -7.67 -20.65 3.06
CA ASP A 16 -8.44 -20.26 1.87
C ASP A 16 -7.74 -19.17 1.05
N GLY A 17 -6.52 -18.79 1.45
CA GLY A 17 -5.74 -17.73 0.80
C GLY A 17 -6.26 -16.32 1.09
N SER A 18 -7.18 -16.14 2.06
CA SER A 18 -7.78 -14.84 2.37
C SER A 18 -7.00 -14.03 3.41
N CYS A 19 -5.78 -14.45 3.79
CA CYS A 19 -4.97 -13.70 4.74
C CYS A 19 -4.67 -12.29 4.21
N MET A 20 -4.99 -11.29 5.03
CA MET A 20 -4.72 -9.88 4.76
C MET A 20 -3.61 -9.39 5.68
N TYR A 21 -2.75 -8.56 5.15
CA TYR A 21 -1.63 -7.97 5.88
C TYR A 21 -1.65 -6.46 5.62
N SER A 22 -1.69 -5.68 6.68
CA SER A 22 -1.46 -4.23 6.58
C SER A 22 0.04 -3.95 6.63
N CYS A 23 0.45 -2.95 5.90
CA CYS A 23 1.80 -2.43 6.04
C CYS A 23 1.95 -1.67 7.37
N ALA A 24 3.18 -1.57 7.87
CA ALA A 24 3.43 -0.84 9.12
C ALA A 24 3.27 0.68 8.92
N ASP A 25 3.13 1.41 10.03
CA ASP A 25 3.08 2.88 10.01
C ASP A 25 4.27 3.46 9.26
N GLY A 26 4.01 4.39 8.34
CA GLY A 26 5.03 4.98 7.47
C GLY A 26 5.40 4.14 6.25
N GLU A 27 4.73 3.03 6.02
CA GLU A 27 4.87 2.24 4.80
C GLU A 27 3.67 2.43 3.86
N ALA A 28 3.91 2.28 2.57
CA ALA A 28 2.90 2.22 1.52
C ALA A 28 2.71 0.78 1.07
N GLN A 29 1.46 0.36 0.95
CA GLN A 29 1.13 -0.92 0.33
C GLN A 29 1.17 -0.78 -1.19
N VAL A 30 1.89 -1.69 -1.83
CA VAL A 30 1.96 -1.81 -3.28
C VAL A 30 1.47 -3.20 -3.67
N ASP A 31 0.35 -3.26 -4.39
CA ASP A 31 -0.18 -4.51 -4.93
C ASP A 31 0.09 -4.59 -6.43
N ILE A 32 0.77 -5.66 -6.83
CA ILE A 32 1.02 -5.96 -8.24
C ILE A 32 0.20 -7.18 -8.62
N LEU A 33 -0.74 -6.98 -9.53
CA LEU A 33 -1.58 -8.02 -10.09
C LEU A 33 -1.06 -8.38 -11.47
N ILE A 34 -0.73 -9.65 -11.67
CA ILE A 34 -0.37 -10.17 -12.99
C ILE A 34 -1.43 -11.18 -13.41
N THR A 35 -2.09 -10.90 -14.53
CA THR A 35 -2.96 -11.88 -15.21
C THR A 35 -2.13 -12.54 -16.28
N THR A 36 -1.78 -13.79 -16.05
CA THR A 36 -0.98 -14.60 -16.97
C THR A 36 -1.82 -15.18 -18.09
N ASP A 37 -1.17 -15.56 -19.18
CA ASP A 37 -1.75 -16.35 -20.25
C ASP A 37 -1.52 -17.86 -20.06
N THR A 38 -1.54 -18.63 -21.16
CA THR A 38 -1.31 -20.09 -21.15
C THR A 38 0.14 -20.49 -20.89
N TYR A 39 1.06 -19.53 -20.89
CA TYR A 39 2.50 -19.73 -20.75
C TYR A 39 3.08 -18.93 -19.59
N ALA A 40 2.45 -18.98 -18.42
CA ALA A 40 2.86 -18.23 -17.22
C ALA A 40 4.36 -18.37 -16.88
N THR A 41 4.99 -19.52 -17.25
CA THR A 41 6.41 -19.77 -17.00
C THR A 41 7.35 -18.84 -17.78
N GLU A 42 6.85 -18.14 -18.78
CA GLU A 42 7.61 -17.16 -19.58
C GLU A 42 7.55 -15.77 -18.94
N THR A 43 6.53 -15.55 -18.10
CA THR A 43 6.28 -14.29 -17.43
C THR A 43 7.00 -14.21 -16.07
N GLY A 44 7.54 -13.04 -15.77
CA GLY A 44 8.10 -12.71 -14.48
C GLY A 44 8.14 -11.20 -14.29
N PHE A 45 8.30 -10.75 -13.05
CA PHE A 45 8.55 -9.33 -12.82
C PHE A 45 9.58 -9.09 -11.71
N THR A 46 10.15 -7.91 -11.72
CA THR A 46 10.94 -7.36 -10.63
C THR A 46 10.38 -6.02 -10.18
N LEU A 47 10.43 -5.77 -8.89
CA LEU A 47 10.19 -4.47 -8.28
C LEU A 47 11.46 -4.06 -7.56
N THR A 48 12.01 -2.88 -7.89
CA THR A 48 13.26 -2.37 -7.33
C THR A 48 13.01 -1.01 -6.73
N ASP A 49 13.46 -0.77 -5.50
CA ASP A 49 13.47 0.54 -4.87
C ASP A 49 14.83 1.25 -5.05
N THR A 50 14.85 2.56 -4.83
CA THR A 50 16.07 3.38 -4.94
C THR A 50 17.09 3.08 -3.85
N ASP A 51 16.70 2.42 -2.76
CA ASP A 51 17.57 2.02 -1.66
C ASP A 51 18.24 0.65 -1.91
N GLY A 52 17.91 0.01 -3.04
CA GLY A 52 18.51 -1.24 -3.53
C GLY A 52 17.77 -2.49 -3.09
N GLY A 53 16.58 -2.38 -2.53
CA GLY A 53 15.67 -3.52 -2.35
C GLY A 53 15.23 -4.05 -3.71
N VAL A 54 15.33 -5.36 -3.92
CA VAL A 54 14.90 -6.02 -5.16
C VAL A 54 14.00 -7.19 -4.81
N TYR A 55 12.78 -7.14 -5.31
CA TYR A 55 11.82 -8.24 -5.26
C TYR A 55 11.71 -8.85 -6.67
N SER A 56 11.78 -10.15 -6.78
CA SER A 56 11.72 -10.86 -8.05
C SER A 56 10.73 -12.02 -7.96
N ILE A 57 9.75 -12.02 -8.84
CA ILE A 57 8.72 -13.07 -8.95
C ILE A 57 8.81 -13.69 -10.32
N ALA A 58 8.76 -15.03 -10.36
CA ALA A 58 8.61 -15.81 -11.56
C ALA A 58 7.42 -16.75 -11.38
N PHE A 59 6.61 -16.91 -12.43
CA PHE A 59 5.42 -17.74 -12.40
C PHE A 59 5.73 -19.17 -12.85
N THR A 60 4.86 -20.09 -12.46
CA THR A 60 4.91 -21.51 -12.85
C THR A 60 3.68 -21.85 -13.69
N SER A 61 3.66 -23.06 -14.26
CA SER A 61 2.50 -23.53 -15.03
C SER A 61 1.21 -23.68 -14.19
N ASN A 62 1.32 -23.62 -12.86
CA ASN A 62 0.15 -23.63 -11.99
C ASN A 62 -0.63 -22.33 -12.04
N GLU A 63 0.03 -21.22 -12.40
CA GLU A 63 -0.58 -19.89 -12.53
C GLU A 63 -1.05 -19.57 -13.96
N ASN A 64 -1.04 -20.54 -14.90
CA ASN A 64 -1.57 -20.34 -16.25
C ASN A 64 -3.03 -19.84 -16.22
N LEU A 65 -3.32 -18.77 -16.95
CA LEU A 65 -4.65 -18.16 -17.07
C LEU A 65 -5.23 -17.73 -15.71
N GLN A 66 -4.37 -17.28 -14.81
CA GLN A 66 -4.77 -16.78 -13.47
C GLN A 66 -4.30 -15.35 -13.25
N THR A 67 -5.04 -14.65 -12.40
CA THR A 67 -4.59 -13.40 -11.83
C THR A 67 -3.94 -13.69 -10.49
N VAL A 68 -2.68 -13.35 -10.36
CA VAL A 68 -1.89 -13.49 -9.14
C VAL A 68 -1.62 -12.10 -8.58
N THR A 69 -1.96 -11.89 -7.32
CA THR A 69 -1.66 -10.65 -6.59
C THR A 69 -0.43 -10.87 -5.72
N THR A 70 0.49 -9.93 -5.77
CA THR A 70 1.64 -9.91 -4.86
C THR A 70 1.67 -8.55 -4.16
N THR A 71 1.64 -8.56 -2.83
CA THR A 71 1.65 -7.38 -1.98
C THR A 71 3.04 -7.12 -1.43
N PHE A 72 3.48 -5.87 -1.49
CA PHE A 72 4.72 -5.37 -0.93
C PHE A 72 4.43 -4.20 0.01
N CYS A 73 5.17 -4.15 1.12
CA CYS A 73 5.23 -2.98 1.99
C CYS A 73 6.57 -2.28 1.77
N VAL A 74 6.52 -1.04 1.38
CA VAL A 74 7.70 -0.20 1.12
C VAL A 74 7.58 1.10 1.90
N ALA A 75 8.70 1.78 2.18
CA ALA A 75 8.61 3.07 2.87
C ALA A 75 7.73 4.05 2.07
N ASN A 76 6.82 4.76 2.75
CA ASN A 76 5.95 5.73 2.09
C ASN A 76 6.78 6.83 1.41
N GLY A 77 6.53 7.08 0.14
CA GLY A 77 7.29 8.02 -0.68
C GLY A 77 8.49 7.39 -1.40
N SER A 78 8.69 6.06 -1.34
CA SER A 78 9.75 5.38 -2.10
C SER A 78 9.50 5.44 -3.60
N ASP A 79 10.56 5.74 -4.36
CA ASP A 79 10.55 5.61 -5.81
C ASP A 79 10.86 4.18 -6.22
N LEU A 80 9.98 3.61 -7.03
CA LEU A 80 10.01 2.20 -7.43
C LEU A 80 10.11 2.07 -8.95
N THR A 81 10.83 1.04 -9.38
CA THR A 81 10.85 0.60 -10.77
C THR A 81 10.29 -0.81 -10.87
N PHE A 82 9.16 -0.94 -11.54
CA PHE A 82 8.56 -2.22 -11.94
C PHE A 82 9.09 -2.60 -13.32
N VAL A 83 9.52 -3.86 -13.48
CA VAL A 83 9.90 -4.43 -14.77
C VAL A 83 9.18 -5.74 -14.95
N LEU A 84 8.29 -5.81 -15.94
CA LEU A 84 7.65 -7.05 -16.38
C LEU A 84 8.45 -7.66 -17.53
N THR A 85 8.68 -8.96 -17.49
CA THR A 85 9.44 -9.69 -18.48
C THR A 85 8.62 -10.83 -19.09
N ASP A 86 8.82 -11.06 -20.36
CA ASP A 86 8.37 -12.23 -21.09
C ASP A 86 9.58 -12.87 -21.78
N SER A 87 9.94 -14.08 -21.37
CA SER A 87 11.17 -14.73 -21.81
C SER A 87 11.10 -15.29 -23.24
N TYR A 88 9.90 -15.46 -23.79
CA TYR A 88 9.71 -15.88 -25.19
C TYR A 88 9.53 -14.67 -26.12
N GLY A 89 9.05 -13.55 -25.60
CA GLY A 89 8.92 -12.28 -26.31
C GLY A 89 7.66 -12.15 -27.17
N ASP A 90 6.67 -13.05 -26.99
CA ASP A 90 5.41 -13.00 -27.75
C ASP A 90 4.29 -12.25 -26.99
N GLY A 91 4.58 -11.80 -25.77
CA GLY A 91 3.71 -11.00 -24.95
C GLY A 91 2.71 -11.82 -24.13
N ILE A 92 1.84 -11.14 -23.39
CA ILE A 92 0.82 -11.77 -22.54
C ILE A 92 -0.56 -11.61 -23.20
N LEU A 93 -0.96 -12.60 -23.99
CA LEU A 93 -2.23 -12.58 -24.69
C LEU A 93 -3.40 -12.83 -23.75
N ASN A 94 -4.39 -11.93 -23.76
CA ASN A 94 -5.54 -11.91 -22.84
C ASN A 94 -5.18 -11.78 -21.36
N GLY A 95 -3.93 -11.42 -21.07
CA GLY A 95 -3.44 -11.09 -19.75
C GLY A 95 -2.84 -9.71 -19.69
N GLY A 96 -2.11 -9.41 -18.62
CA GLY A 96 -1.50 -8.11 -18.41
C GLY A 96 -1.17 -7.85 -16.95
N TYR A 97 -1.06 -6.58 -16.58
CA TYR A 97 -0.76 -6.19 -15.22
C TYR A 97 -1.58 -5.00 -14.75
N GLU A 98 -1.73 -4.90 -13.44
CA GLU A 98 -2.24 -3.74 -12.72
C GLU A 98 -1.35 -3.47 -11.52
N ILE A 99 -1.10 -2.19 -11.25
CA ILE A 99 -0.35 -1.72 -10.08
C ILE A 99 -1.25 -0.82 -9.26
N TYR A 100 -1.39 -1.17 -7.99
CA TYR A 100 -2.10 -0.37 -6.99
C TYR A 100 -1.10 0.13 -5.95
N VAL A 101 -1.32 1.35 -5.50
CA VAL A 101 -0.64 1.94 -4.34
C VAL A 101 -1.74 2.38 -3.38
N CYS A 102 -1.75 1.80 -2.17
CA CYS A 102 -2.74 2.11 -1.14
C CYS A 102 -4.19 2.04 -1.67
N GLU A 103 -4.51 0.91 -2.33
CA GLU A 103 -5.81 0.62 -2.95
C GLU A 103 -6.16 1.49 -4.18
N GLU A 104 -5.33 2.47 -4.57
CA GLU A 104 -5.54 3.27 -5.77
C GLU A 104 -4.80 2.66 -6.96
N SER A 105 -5.52 2.40 -8.07
CA SER A 105 -4.91 1.92 -9.31
C SER A 105 -4.12 3.04 -9.98
N ILE A 106 -2.81 2.86 -10.12
CA ILE A 106 -1.91 3.87 -10.69
C ILE A 106 -1.49 3.54 -12.12
N GLN A 107 -1.49 2.25 -12.48
CA GLN A 107 -1.11 1.80 -13.83
C GLN A 107 -1.72 0.45 -14.15
N SER A 108 -2.12 0.26 -15.41
CA SER A 108 -2.56 -1.04 -15.93
C SER A 108 -2.33 -1.14 -17.43
N ASP A 109 -2.04 -2.34 -17.92
CA ASP A 109 -2.01 -2.66 -19.35
C ASP A 109 -2.43 -4.12 -19.57
N PHE A 110 -3.28 -4.35 -20.58
CA PHE A 110 -3.85 -5.65 -20.91
C PHE A 110 -3.76 -5.96 -22.40
N ASN A 111 -3.81 -7.25 -22.72
CA ASN A 111 -3.61 -7.76 -24.08
C ASN A 111 -2.28 -7.30 -24.69
N MET A 112 -1.25 -7.44 -23.90
CA MET A 112 0.08 -6.95 -24.19
C MET A 112 0.66 -7.75 -25.38
N GLY A 113 0.97 -7.01 -26.44
CA GLY A 113 1.62 -7.60 -27.62
C GLY A 113 3.08 -7.93 -27.38
N LEU A 114 3.84 -8.14 -28.46
CA LEU A 114 5.24 -8.56 -28.42
C LEU A 114 6.09 -7.63 -27.53
N PHE A 115 6.71 -8.18 -26.50
CA PHE A 115 7.74 -7.50 -25.69
C PHE A 115 8.64 -8.54 -25.00
N ASP A 116 9.90 -8.22 -24.81
CA ASP A 116 10.83 -9.00 -23.97
C ASP A 116 10.82 -8.47 -22.53
N ALA A 117 10.77 -7.14 -22.38
CA ALA A 117 10.64 -6.46 -21.09
C ALA A 117 9.99 -5.10 -21.27
N ILE A 118 9.18 -4.71 -20.30
CA ILE A 118 8.65 -3.35 -20.15
C ILE A 118 8.95 -2.84 -18.76
N SER A 119 9.07 -1.53 -18.60
CA SER A 119 9.30 -0.92 -17.30
C SER A 119 8.35 0.24 -17.04
N TYR A 120 8.01 0.41 -15.77
CA TYR A 120 7.23 1.53 -15.28
C TYR A 120 7.82 2.04 -13.96
N GLU A 121 8.03 3.35 -13.87
CA GLU A 121 8.56 4.01 -12.67
C GLU A 121 7.42 4.77 -11.98
N PHE A 122 7.35 4.68 -10.66
CA PHE A 122 6.34 5.34 -9.86
C PHE A 122 6.82 5.57 -8.44
N THR A 123 6.16 6.50 -7.73
CA THR A 123 6.39 6.72 -6.30
C THR A 123 5.28 6.02 -5.52
N ALA A 124 5.64 5.18 -4.56
CA ALA A 124 4.69 4.53 -3.65
C ALA A 124 4.34 5.52 -2.53
N SER A 125 3.30 6.32 -2.75
CA SER A 125 2.84 7.31 -1.77
C SER A 125 1.35 7.11 -1.50
N CYS A 126 1.03 6.72 -0.26
CA CYS A 126 -0.32 6.80 0.24
C CYS A 126 -0.68 8.28 0.42
N GLY A 127 -1.89 8.64 0.05
CA GLY A 127 -2.38 10.01 0.25
C GLY A 127 -2.21 10.49 1.69
N ASP A 128 -2.20 11.80 1.90
CA ASP A 128 -2.10 12.37 3.24
C ASP A 128 -3.26 11.89 4.11
N ILE A 129 -2.93 11.24 5.22
CA ILE A 129 -3.88 10.91 6.28
C ILE A 129 -3.94 12.13 7.20
N TYR A 130 -5.09 12.76 7.23
CA TYR A 130 -5.30 13.95 8.07
C TYR A 130 -5.78 13.55 9.46
N GLY A 131 -5.11 14.06 10.48
CA GLY A 131 -5.42 13.80 11.89
C GLY A 131 -4.47 14.55 12.81
N CYS A 132 -4.59 14.32 14.12
CA CYS A 132 -3.70 14.95 15.10
C CYS A 132 -2.34 14.23 15.12
N THR A 133 -1.27 14.90 14.70
CA THR A 133 0.10 14.38 14.68
C THR A 133 0.92 14.63 15.95
N ASP A 134 0.33 15.28 16.98
CA ASP A 134 1.02 15.57 18.24
C ASP A 134 0.81 14.42 19.25
N ALA A 135 1.91 13.73 19.58
CA ALA A 135 1.90 12.59 20.52
C ALA A 135 1.49 12.96 21.96
N ASP A 136 1.49 14.26 22.32
CA ASP A 136 1.04 14.75 23.62
C ASP A 136 -0.47 15.05 23.65
N ALA A 137 -1.15 14.99 22.50
CA ALA A 137 -2.59 15.19 22.40
C ALA A 137 -3.39 13.96 22.87
N LEU A 138 -4.63 14.20 23.34
CA LEU A 138 -5.53 13.13 23.80
C LEU A 138 -6.06 12.26 22.66
N ASN A 139 -6.13 12.82 21.47
CA ASN A 139 -6.61 12.21 20.24
C ASN A 139 -5.49 12.07 19.21
N PHE A 140 -4.24 11.86 19.67
CA PHE A 140 -3.13 11.54 18.77
C PHE A 140 -3.50 10.38 17.85
N ASP A 141 -3.29 10.58 16.55
CA ASP A 141 -3.47 9.57 15.53
C ASP A 141 -2.08 9.20 14.97
N ALA A 142 -1.63 7.97 15.24
CA ALA A 142 -0.32 7.49 14.80
C ALA A 142 -0.25 7.30 13.28
N ASP A 143 -1.41 7.15 12.61
CA ASP A 143 -1.50 6.97 11.15
C ASP A 143 -1.54 8.30 10.40
N ALA A 144 -1.78 9.43 11.11
CA ALA A 144 -1.83 10.75 10.48
C ALA A 144 -0.44 11.19 9.99
N THR A 145 -0.37 11.51 8.68
CA THR A 145 0.82 12.07 8.03
C THR A 145 0.77 13.61 7.98
N MET A 146 -0.44 14.18 8.10
CA MET A 146 -0.68 15.63 8.07
C MET A 146 -1.56 16.06 9.25
N ASP A 147 -1.10 17.08 9.98
CA ASP A 147 -1.90 17.69 11.03
C ASP A 147 -3.08 18.46 10.44
N ASP A 148 -4.29 18.10 10.85
CA ASP A 148 -5.54 18.75 10.45
C ASP A 148 -6.02 19.82 11.44
N GLY A 149 -5.25 20.07 12.52
CA GLY A 149 -5.59 20.98 13.58
C GLY A 149 -6.63 20.46 14.58
N SER A 150 -6.92 19.15 14.54
CA SER A 150 -7.91 18.50 15.42
C SER A 150 -7.34 18.12 16.79
N CYS A 151 -6.05 18.40 17.08
CA CYS A 151 -5.41 18.00 18.32
C CYS A 151 -6.15 18.54 19.55
N GLU A 152 -6.55 17.61 20.43
CA GLU A 152 -7.19 17.92 21.71
C GLU A 152 -6.20 17.71 22.85
N TYR A 153 -6.08 18.71 23.73
CA TYR A 153 -5.19 18.64 24.88
C TYR A 153 -5.98 18.59 26.18
N PRO A 154 -5.46 17.91 27.23
CA PRO A 154 -6.11 17.92 28.52
C PRO A 154 -6.20 19.36 29.05
N CYS A 155 -7.41 19.81 29.40
CA CYS A 155 -7.58 21.08 30.10
C CYS A 155 -6.81 21.02 31.41
N THR A 156 -5.66 21.67 31.50
CA THR A 156 -5.01 21.93 32.79
C THR A 156 -5.86 22.94 33.56
N ALA A 157 -6.41 22.50 34.67
CA ALA A 157 -7.48 23.20 35.46
C ALA A 157 -7.07 24.53 36.08
N LEU A 158 -6.18 25.32 35.49
CA LEU A 158 -5.56 26.48 36.15
C LEU A 158 -5.60 27.81 35.39
N GLU A 159 -6.27 27.96 34.27
CA GLU A 159 -6.31 29.27 33.60
C GLU A 159 -7.68 29.73 33.11
N ALA A 160 -8.71 29.66 33.93
CA ALA A 160 -9.91 30.46 33.72
C ALA A 160 -9.80 31.73 34.57
N VAL A 161 -9.13 32.75 34.09
CA VAL A 161 -9.26 34.10 34.68
C VAL A 161 -10.58 34.71 34.21
N VAL A 162 -11.64 34.53 35.00
CA VAL A 162 -12.91 35.23 34.78
C VAL A 162 -12.77 36.65 35.32
N THR A 163 -12.51 37.60 34.46
CA THR A 163 -12.56 39.03 34.82
C THR A 163 -14.02 39.50 34.76
N ILE A 164 -14.70 39.55 35.89
CA ILE A 164 -16.03 40.15 35.99
C ILE A 164 -15.86 41.64 36.23
N SER A 165 -16.12 42.47 35.20
CA SER A 165 -16.26 43.92 35.34
C SER A 165 -17.66 44.25 35.83
N THR A 166 -17.82 44.55 37.10
CA THR A 166 -19.08 45.12 37.62
C THR A 166 -19.08 46.63 37.31
N GLY A 167 -19.91 47.01 36.30
CA GLY A 167 -20.17 48.43 36.05
C GLY A 167 -20.93 49.04 37.23
N SER A 168 -20.37 50.09 37.79
CA SER A 168 -21.11 50.92 38.76
C SER A 168 -22.16 51.76 38.03
N PHE A 169 -23.43 51.53 38.32
CA PHE A 169 -24.47 52.47 37.97
C PHE A 169 -24.41 53.61 38.95
N ALA A 170 -24.18 54.83 38.46
CA ALA A 170 -24.36 56.08 39.19
C ALA A 170 -25.77 56.60 38.97
#